data_601c438d571d47053ab8112a27638014
#
_entry.id   601c438d571d47053ab8112a27638014
#
_cell.length_a   1.000
_cell.length_b   1.000
_cell.length_c   1.000
_cell.angle_alpha   90.00
_cell.angle_beta   90.00
_cell.angle_gamma   90.00
#
_symmetry.space_group_name_H-M   'P 1'
#
loop_
_entity.id
_entity.type
_entity.pdbx_description
1 polymer ?
#
loop_
_entity_poly.entity_id
_entity_poly.type
_entity_poly.pdbx_seq_one_letter_code
_entity_poly.pdbx_strand_id
1 'polypeptide(L)'
;MKLYAPYGSEGFNLYIDGVMDSIAKRFEKLFSRDELSALVLGGGYGRGEGGVLHLADGTEKLYNDLDFFVISKQTNPWKNSQISLKLKHLHHELSDEYGVEVDFSACMPINSLDKLPPYLIWYDPINGYQVIWGNKHALHTVPRWEANDLEPVEAVKLLLNRGMGLYFSRKYLSLEKPEPHLDFINRNIHKAYQAMTEAILIVEGQYHWSVKERMRLISIPDIGKYLSNPAFLDLAQAGMDFKLKPYLPTESPEELKERLSQTLIDFEELYYAVWAAFFGVSNLNLDTYHRLLASYKDSENSLMSLAKNFALNLRDIGLSPGSLNEYIKYPRYRLFYALPWLLFDAPISLSNLAPILGLAHGADAESLRQRYVSLWQRYN
;
A
#
# COMPACT_ATOMS: atom_id res chain seq x y z
N MET A 1 19.70 15.64 17.45
CA MET A 1 18.90 14.42 17.51
C MET A 1 17.93 14.40 16.34
N LYS A 2 17.86 13.31 15.62
CA LYS A 2 16.84 13.14 14.56
C LYS A 2 15.50 12.79 15.21
N LEU A 3 14.41 13.29 14.65
CA LEU A 3 13.05 12.94 15.06
C LEU A 3 12.53 11.84 14.13
N TYR A 4 12.29 10.66 14.68
CA TYR A 4 11.71 9.51 13.95
C TYR A 4 10.24 9.29 14.32
N ALA A 5 9.93 9.42 15.61
CA ALA A 5 8.60 9.21 16.19
C ALA A 5 8.24 10.41 17.09
N PRO A 6 7.24 11.23 16.70
CA PRO A 6 6.95 12.50 17.39
C PRO A 6 6.34 12.29 18.78
N TYR A 7 5.79 11.12 19.06
CA TYR A 7 5.20 10.76 20.35
C TYR A 7 6.06 9.79 21.16
N GLY A 8 7.24 9.41 20.66
CA GLY A 8 8.25 8.66 21.39
C GLY A 8 9.10 9.56 22.27
N SER A 9 9.58 9.01 23.37
CA SER A 9 10.53 9.71 24.24
C SER A 9 11.84 10.03 23.49
N GLU A 10 12.67 10.88 24.08
CA GLU A 10 14.03 11.13 23.59
C GLU A 10 14.83 9.83 23.54
N GLY A 11 14.71 8.98 24.58
CA GLY A 11 15.37 7.69 24.64
C GLY A 11 14.93 6.76 23.51
N PHE A 12 13.65 6.77 23.14
CA PHE A 12 13.15 5.98 22.04
C PHE A 12 13.66 6.47 20.67
N ASN A 13 13.70 7.79 20.45
CA ASN A 13 14.28 8.33 19.22
C ASN A 13 15.81 8.06 19.12
N LEU A 14 16.53 8.05 20.24
CA LEU A 14 17.94 7.62 20.28
C LEU A 14 18.08 6.11 20.00
N TYR A 15 17.19 5.27 20.52
CA TYR A 15 17.14 3.86 20.20
C TYR A 15 16.97 3.63 18.68
N ILE A 16 16.03 4.33 18.04
CA ILE A 16 15.82 4.24 16.59
C ILE A 16 17.08 4.70 15.83
N ASP A 17 17.74 5.77 16.26
CA ASP A 17 19.01 6.23 15.66
C ASP A 17 20.09 5.11 15.73
N GLY A 18 20.19 4.42 16.86
CA GLY A 18 21.04 3.23 17.02
C GLY A 18 20.66 2.07 16.09
N VAL A 19 19.36 1.81 15.89
CA VAL A 19 18.87 0.82 14.91
C VAL A 19 19.31 1.21 13.50
N MET A 20 19.16 2.47 13.10
CA MET A 20 19.60 2.96 11.79
C MET A 20 21.10 2.81 11.58
N ASP A 21 21.90 3.12 12.60
CA ASP A 21 23.35 2.92 12.55
C ASP A 21 23.73 1.43 12.42
N SER A 22 23.04 0.54 13.12
CA SER A 22 23.24 -0.90 13.02
C SER A 22 22.92 -1.42 11.60
N ILE A 23 21.79 -1.01 11.04
CA ILE A 23 21.37 -1.36 9.67
C ILE A 23 22.40 -0.83 8.66
N ALA A 24 22.82 0.42 8.79
CA ALA A 24 23.83 1.03 7.91
C ALA A 24 25.17 0.26 7.93
N LYS A 25 25.63 -0.17 9.11
CA LYS A 25 26.88 -0.96 9.25
C LYS A 25 26.75 -2.35 8.61
N ARG A 26 25.60 -3.02 8.74
CA ARG A 26 25.37 -4.33 8.09
C ARG A 26 25.28 -4.17 6.58
N PHE A 27 24.60 -3.11 6.12
CA PHE A 27 24.50 -2.78 4.71
C PHE A 27 25.87 -2.51 4.09
N GLU A 28 26.75 -1.74 4.77
CA GLU A 28 28.12 -1.44 4.34
C GLU A 28 29.02 -2.68 4.24
N LYS A 29 28.78 -3.70 5.08
CA LYS A 29 29.51 -4.99 5.00
C LYS A 29 29.08 -5.82 3.80
N LEU A 30 27.82 -5.69 3.34
CA LEU A 30 27.25 -6.49 2.26
C LEU A 30 27.44 -5.87 0.88
N PHE A 31 27.53 -4.54 0.81
CA PHE A 31 27.51 -3.78 -0.42
C PHE A 31 28.60 -2.71 -0.46
N SER A 32 29.23 -2.57 -1.62
CA SER A 32 30.21 -1.52 -1.87
C SER A 32 29.55 -0.23 -2.37
N ARG A 33 30.27 0.87 -2.24
CA ARG A 33 29.89 2.17 -2.81
C ARG A 33 29.94 2.20 -4.35
N ASP A 34 30.54 1.19 -4.97
CA ASP A 34 30.55 1.03 -6.43
C ASP A 34 29.30 0.32 -6.93
N GLU A 35 28.65 -0.49 -6.08
CA GLU A 35 27.39 -1.18 -6.39
C GLU A 35 26.19 -0.28 -6.11
N LEU A 36 26.15 0.35 -4.93
CA LEU A 36 25.02 1.13 -4.44
C LEU A 36 25.39 2.58 -4.17
N SER A 37 24.47 3.48 -4.43
CA SER A 37 24.58 4.92 -4.19
C SER A 37 24.14 5.30 -2.78
N ALA A 38 23.00 4.80 -2.35
CA ALA A 38 22.41 5.14 -1.06
C ALA A 38 21.43 4.07 -0.56
N LEU A 39 21.27 4.04 0.78
CA LEU A 39 20.14 3.45 1.48
C LEU A 39 19.35 4.58 2.14
N VAL A 40 18.08 4.66 1.82
CA VAL A 40 17.20 5.76 2.23
C VAL A 40 16.03 5.20 3.04
N LEU A 41 15.85 5.62 4.27
CA LEU A 41 14.68 5.35 5.08
C LEU A 41 13.54 6.27 4.61
N GLY A 42 12.45 5.68 4.17
CA GLY A 42 11.18 6.31 3.83
C GLY A 42 10.11 6.04 4.89
N GLY A 43 8.86 5.93 4.44
CA GLY A 43 7.76 5.58 5.31
C GLY A 43 7.51 6.57 6.45
N GLY A 44 6.86 6.13 7.50
CA GLY A 44 6.55 6.96 8.67
C GLY A 44 7.81 7.44 9.40
N TYR A 45 8.73 6.53 9.70
CA TYR A 45 9.97 6.86 10.42
C TYR A 45 10.90 7.77 9.61
N GLY A 46 10.96 7.60 8.29
CA GLY A 46 11.75 8.47 7.42
C GLY A 46 11.27 9.91 7.42
N ARG A 47 9.95 10.14 7.52
CA ARG A 47 9.31 11.46 7.60
C ARG A 47 9.29 12.07 8.99
N GLY A 48 9.71 11.34 10.03
CA GLY A 48 9.55 11.78 11.41
C GLY A 48 8.12 11.64 11.95
N GLU A 49 7.34 10.75 11.36
CA GLU A 49 5.94 10.43 11.68
C GLU A 49 5.76 8.93 12.02
N GLY A 50 6.80 8.29 12.52
CA GLY A 50 6.77 6.90 12.96
C GLY A 50 5.86 6.71 14.18
N GLY A 51 5.13 5.60 14.21
CA GLY A 51 4.30 5.22 15.34
C GLY A 51 5.15 4.65 16.49
N VAL A 52 4.75 4.95 17.71
CA VAL A 52 5.32 4.35 18.92
C VAL A 52 4.24 3.63 19.70
N LEU A 53 4.46 2.35 19.96
CA LEU A 53 3.60 1.55 20.82
C LEU A 53 4.06 1.69 22.27
N HIS A 54 3.21 2.26 23.12
CA HIS A 54 3.42 2.34 24.56
C HIS A 54 2.78 1.12 25.24
N LEU A 55 3.61 0.32 25.92
CA LEU A 55 3.12 -0.81 26.72
C LEU A 55 2.76 -0.37 28.13
N ALA A 56 1.96 -1.18 28.83
CA ALA A 56 1.48 -0.88 30.17
C ALA A 56 2.60 -0.74 31.24
N ASP A 57 3.76 -1.34 30.96
CA ASP A 57 4.95 -1.23 31.82
C ASP A 57 5.82 0.03 31.54
N GLY A 58 5.35 0.90 30.63
CA GLY A 58 6.07 2.09 30.21
C GLY A 58 7.08 1.88 29.10
N THR A 59 7.26 0.64 28.60
CA THR A 59 8.18 0.33 27.49
C THR A 59 7.62 0.91 26.17
N GLU A 60 8.49 1.54 25.39
CA GLU A 60 8.20 2.00 24.06
C GLU A 60 8.75 1.03 23.01
N LYS A 61 7.96 0.71 21.98
CA LYS A 61 8.34 -0.22 20.90
C LYS A 61 8.06 0.35 19.53
N LEU A 62 8.85 -0.08 18.54
CA LEU A 62 8.52 0.07 17.14
C LEU A 62 7.19 -0.63 16.86
N TYR A 63 6.38 -0.08 15.95
CA TYR A 63 5.10 -0.67 15.56
C TYR A 63 4.88 -0.68 14.05
N ASN A 64 5.31 0.38 13.38
CA ASN A 64 5.25 0.44 11.93
C ASN A 64 6.48 -0.23 11.30
N ASP A 65 6.31 -0.58 10.03
CA ASP A 65 7.35 -1.14 9.20
C ASP A 65 8.49 -0.13 8.97
N LEU A 66 9.73 -0.62 8.77
CA LEU A 66 10.87 0.18 8.37
C LEU A 66 11.07 0.05 6.86
N ASP A 67 10.68 1.07 6.10
CA ASP A 67 10.70 1.08 4.64
C ASP A 67 11.99 1.67 4.09
N PHE A 68 12.82 0.88 3.42
CA PHE A 68 14.07 1.34 2.83
C PHE A 68 14.02 1.36 1.30
N PHE A 69 14.43 2.48 0.72
CA PHE A 69 14.68 2.60 -0.72
C PHE A 69 16.17 2.39 -1.01
N VAL A 70 16.44 1.47 -1.94
CA VAL A 70 17.80 1.07 -2.32
C VAL A 70 18.16 1.71 -3.65
N ILE A 71 19.06 2.70 -3.61
CA ILE A 71 19.50 3.42 -4.82
C ILE A 71 20.77 2.78 -5.35
N SER A 72 20.67 2.22 -6.55
CA SER A 72 21.75 1.48 -7.21
C SER A 72 22.54 2.36 -8.19
N LYS A 73 23.84 2.14 -8.30
CA LYS A 73 24.67 2.63 -9.41
C LYS A 73 24.63 1.71 -10.62
N GLN A 74 24.08 0.51 -10.44
CA GLN A 74 24.02 -0.51 -11.48
C GLN A 74 22.80 -0.31 -12.37
N THR A 75 23.02 -0.32 -13.67
CA THR A 75 21.95 -0.35 -14.69
C THR A 75 21.67 -1.76 -15.21
N ASN A 76 22.55 -2.73 -14.89
CA ASN A 76 22.40 -4.11 -15.32
C ASN A 76 21.38 -4.84 -14.45
N PRO A 77 20.24 -5.31 -15.01
CA PRO A 77 19.17 -6.00 -14.27
C PRO A 77 19.65 -7.27 -13.53
N TRP A 78 20.61 -7.97 -14.10
CA TRP A 78 21.16 -9.19 -13.46
C TRP A 78 21.91 -8.87 -12.18
N LYS A 79 22.75 -7.82 -12.21
CA LYS A 79 23.46 -7.36 -10.98
C LYS A 79 22.47 -6.86 -9.93
N ASN A 80 21.45 -6.11 -10.32
CA ASN A 80 20.39 -5.67 -9.41
C ASN A 80 19.61 -6.85 -8.80
N SER A 81 19.39 -7.93 -9.57
CA SER A 81 18.79 -9.17 -9.06
C SER A 81 19.64 -9.85 -7.99
N GLN A 82 20.97 -9.87 -8.15
CA GLN A 82 21.90 -10.40 -7.13
C GLN A 82 21.87 -9.56 -5.84
N ILE A 83 21.80 -8.25 -5.96
CA ILE A 83 21.64 -7.35 -4.80
C ILE A 83 20.31 -7.64 -4.10
N SER A 84 19.22 -7.78 -4.85
CA SER A 84 17.88 -8.10 -4.30
C SER A 84 17.86 -9.42 -3.52
N LEU A 85 18.60 -10.44 -3.95
CA LEU A 85 18.73 -11.69 -3.20
C LEU A 85 19.40 -11.50 -1.84
N LYS A 86 20.51 -10.72 -1.78
CA LYS A 86 21.16 -10.38 -0.51
C LYS A 86 20.25 -9.58 0.41
N LEU A 87 19.49 -8.61 -0.14
CA LEU A 87 18.52 -7.81 0.60
C LEU A 87 17.41 -8.65 1.20
N LYS A 88 16.96 -9.69 0.50
CA LYS A 88 15.94 -10.62 1.02
C LYS A 88 16.42 -11.38 2.28
N HIS A 89 17.69 -11.77 2.35
CA HIS A 89 18.26 -12.36 3.57
C HIS A 89 18.32 -11.35 4.70
N LEU A 90 18.81 -10.13 4.40
CA LEU A 90 18.89 -9.05 5.36
C LEU A 90 17.50 -8.64 5.91
N HIS A 91 16.47 -8.62 5.07
CA HIS A 91 15.08 -8.37 5.46
C HIS A 91 14.63 -9.33 6.58
N HIS A 92 14.80 -10.66 6.39
CA HIS A 92 14.39 -11.64 7.39
C HIS A 92 15.16 -11.48 8.70
N GLU A 93 16.50 -11.35 8.62
CA GLU A 93 17.36 -11.19 9.79
C GLU A 93 16.99 -9.96 10.62
N LEU A 94 16.77 -8.81 9.98
CA LEU A 94 16.44 -7.56 10.67
C LEU A 94 14.98 -7.55 11.18
N SER A 95 14.06 -8.13 10.44
CA SER A 95 12.64 -8.21 10.87
C SER A 95 12.51 -9.06 12.13
N ASP A 96 13.22 -10.18 12.21
CA ASP A 96 13.25 -11.03 13.40
C ASP A 96 13.91 -10.31 14.60
N GLU A 97 15.00 -9.56 14.35
CA GLU A 97 15.74 -8.85 15.41
C GLU A 97 14.94 -7.69 16.00
N TYR A 98 14.27 -6.89 15.16
CA TYR A 98 13.59 -5.68 15.64
C TYR A 98 12.08 -5.88 15.91
N GLY A 99 11.54 -7.05 15.56
CA GLY A 99 10.13 -7.39 15.82
C GLY A 99 9.13 -6.57 14.99
N VAL A 100 9.59 -5.91 13.93
CA VAL A 100 8.78 -5.22 12.92
C VAL A 100 9.30 -5.56 11.53
N GLU A 101 8.47 -5.43 10.51
CA GLU A 101 8.88 -5.67 9.13
C GLU A 101 9.93 -4.64 8.69
N VAL A 102 11.04 -5.09 8.09
CA VAL A 102 12.13 -4.25 7.59
C VAL A 102 12.22 -4.44 6.08
N ASP A 103 11.51 -3.61 5.34
CA ASP A 103 11.37 -3.75 3.91
C ASP A 103 12.43 -3.01 3.11
N PHE A 104 12.96 -3.69 2.09
CA PHE A 104 13.87 -3.10 1.10
C PHE A 104 13.19 -3.07 -0.27
N SER A 105 13.12 -1.90 -0.88
CA SER A 105 12.64 -1.77 -2.25
C SER A 105 13.49 -2.57 -3.23
N ALA A 106 12.97 -2.86 -4.42
CA ALA A 106 13.79 -3.24 -5.55
C ALA A 106 14.87 -2.17 -5.81
N CYS A 107 16.04 -2.59 -6.30
CA CYS A 107 17.13 -1.67 -6.63
C CYS A 107 16.71 -0.68 -7.72
N MET A 108 16.83 0.59 -7.42
CA MET A 108 16.53 1.68 -8.36
C MET A 108 17.82 2.30 -8.89
N PRO A 109 18.07 2.23 -10.21
CA PRO A 109 19.23 2.90 -10.79
C PRO A 109 19.13 4.41 -10.60
N ILE A 110 20.22 5.04 -10.09
CA ILE A 110 20.26 6.48 -9.80
C ILE A 110 19.97 7.34 -11.04
N ASN A 111 20.33 6.88 -12.22
CA ASN A 111 20.09 7.57 -13.50
C ASN A 111 18.66 7.39 -14.06
N SER A 112 17.78 6.72 -13.35
CA SER A 112 16.35 6.59 -13.68
C SER A 112 15.45 7.40 -12.75
N LEU A 113 16.00 8.00 -11.70
CA LEU A 113 15.23 8.71 -10.68
C LEU A 113 14.58 10.01 -11.22
N ASP A 114 15.22 10.67 -12.19
CA ASP A 114 14.69 11.87 -12.87
C ASP A 114 13.49 11.59 -13.78
N LYS A 115 13.18 10.32 -14.03
CA LYS A 115 12.07 9.86 -14.90
C LYS A 115 10.93 9.21 -14.12
N LEU A 116 10.99 9.25 -12.80
CA LEU A 116 9.93 8.67 -11.98
C LEU A 116 8.62 9.44 -12.19
N PRO A 117 7.49 8.73 -12.32
CA PRO A 117 6.18 9.35 -12.43
C PRO A 117 5.65 9.82 -11.07
N PRO A 118 4.63 10.70 -11.04
CA PRO A 118 4.00 11.21 -9.82
C PRO A 118 3.12 10.14 -9.14
N TYR A 119 3.72 9.03 -8.77
CA TYR A 119 3.04 7.98 -8.01
C TYR A 119 3.14 8.24 -6.50
N LEU A 120 2.12 7.84 -5.77
CA LEU A 120 2.05 8.01 -4.31
C LEU A 120 3.28 7.41 -3.60
N ILE A 121 3.76 6.25 -4.08
CA ILE A 121 4.95 5.59 -3.56
C ILE A 121 6.23 6.44 -3.66
N TRP A 122 6.28 7.42 -4.57
CA TRP A 122 7.41 8.35 -4.71
C TRP A 122 7.11 9.71 -4.09
N TYR A 123 5.87 10.17 -4.17
CA TYR A 123 5.44 11.45 -3.63
C TYR A 123 5.78 11.58 -2.13
N ASP A 124 5.41 10.58 -1.35
CA ASP A 124 5.67 10.58 0.09
C ASP A 124 7.17 10.62 0.44
N PRO A 125 8.03 9.71 -0.10
CA PRO A 125 9.45 9.69 0.26
C PRO A 125 10.22 10.94 -0.17
N ILE A 126 9.90 11.56 -1.30
CA ILE A 126 10.63 12.77 -1.71
C ILE A 126 10.35 13.99 -0.83
N ASN A 127 9.23 13.97 -0.10
CA ASN A 127 8.82 15.03 0.81
C ASN A 127 9.28 14.79 2.26
N GLY A 128 9.72 13.57 2.58
CA GLY A 128 10.24 13.24 3.90
C GLY A 128 10.98 11.91 3.91
N TYR A 129 12.31 11.97 4.03
CA TYR A 129 13.18 10.79 4.09
C TYR A 129 14.43 11.06 4.89
N GLN A 130 15.15 9.99 5.24
CA GLN A 130 16.49 10.07 5.84
C GLN A 130 17.46 9.17 5.08
N VAL A 131 18.59 9.70 4.64
CA VAL A 131 19.66 8.89 4.08
C VAL A 131 20.44 8.25 5.23
N ILE A 132 20.38 6.93 5.30
CA ILE A 132 21.00 6.13 6.35
C ILE A 132 22.43 5.77 5.96
N TRP A 133 22.67 5.52 4.68
CA TRP A 133 23.99 5.19 4.17
C TRP A 133 24.19 5.76 2.76
N GLY A 134 25.42 6.15 2.43
CA GLY A 134 25.85 6.55 1.09
C GLY A 134 25.65 8.02 0.77
N ASN A 135 25.19 8.33 -0.47
CA ASN A 135 25.06 9.69 -0.99
C ASN A 135 23.85 10.41 -0.41
N LYS A 136 24.06 11.45 0.39
CA LYS A 136 23.01 12.26 1.03
C LYS A 136 22.09 12.96 0.02
N HIS A 137 22.52 13.11 -1.22
CA HIS A 137 21.81 13.80 -2.30
C HIS A 137 21.18 12.82 -3.32
N ALA A 138 21.10 11.52 -2.99
CA ALA A 138 20.68 10.50 -3.94
C ALA A 138 19.29 10.72 -4.54
N LEU A 139 18.38 11.35 -3.80
CA LEU A 139 17.00 11.64 -4.27
C LEU A 139 16.81 13.06 -4.81
N HIS A 140 17.87 13.88 -4.92
CA HIS A 140 17.73 15.27 -5.40
C HIS A 140 17.32 15.38 -6.87
N THR A 141 17.54 14.35 -7.66
CA THR A 141 17.15 14.31 -9.08
C THR A 141 15.71 13.86 -9.30
N VAL A 142 15.04 13.34 -8.27
CA VAL A 142 13.63 12.96 -8.36
C VAL A 142 12.80 14.24 -8.59
N PRO A 143 11.87 14.25 -9.57
CA PRO A 143 11.00 15.39 -9.79
C PRO A 143 10.20 15.76 -8.54
N ARG A 144 9.88 17.04 -8.39
CA ARG A 144 8.98 17.54 -7.35
C ARG A 144 7.59 17.65 -7.94
N TRP A 145 6.63 17.11 -7.23
CA TRP A 145 5.23 17.10 -7.65
C TRP A 145 4.36 17.83 -6.62
N GLU A 146 3.33 18.48 -7.12
CA GLU A 146 2.23 19.02 -6.33
C GLU A 146 1.12 17.96 -6.16
N ALA A 147 0.18 18.21 -5.25
CA ALA A 147 -0.92 17.27 -5.01
C ALA A 147 -1.75 16.96 -6.27
N ASN A 148 -1.94 17.96 -7.14
CA ASN A 148 -2.67 17.84 -8.41
C ASN A 148 -1.94 16.99 -9.49
N ASP A 149 -0.67 16.71 -9.31
CA ASP A 149 0.08 15.83 -10.21
C ASP A 149 -0.23 14.36 -9.94
N LEU A 150 -0.77 14.03 -8.75
CA LEU A 150 -1.22 12.68 -8.41
C LEU A 150 -2.51 12.35 -9.18
N GLU A 151 -2.43 11.33 -10.02
CA GLU A 151 -3.62 10.89 -10.74
C GLU A 151 -4.63 10.19 -9.80
N PRO A 152 -5.96 10.35 -10.00
CA PRO A 152 -6.98 9.69 -9.19
C PRO A 152 -6.87 8.15 -9.15
N VAL A 153 -6.20 7.54 -10.12
CA VAL A 153 -5.90 6.09 -10.12
C VAL A 153 -5.03 5.69 -8.93
N GLU A 154 -4.20 6.58 -8.39
CA GLU A 154 -3.41 6.29 -7.19
C GLU A 154 -4.30 6.06 -5.97
N ALA A 155 -5.44 6.77 -5.86
CA ALA A 155 -6.45 6.52 -4.84
C ALA A 155 -7.02 5.10 -4.94
N VAL A 156 -7.34 4.65 -6.16
CA VAL A 156 -7.89 3.29 -6.36
C VAL A 156 -6.85 2.20 -6.07
N LYS A 157 -5.59 2.43 -6.45
CA LYS A 157 -4.47 1.51 -6.11
C LYS A 157 -4.29 1.41 -4.60
N LEU A 158 -4.35 2.55 -3.89
CA LEU A 158 -4.28 2.58 -2.44
C LEU A 158 -5.43 1.79 -1.79
N LEU A 159 -6.68 2.00 -2.25
CA LEU A 159 -7.83 1.26 -1.77
C LEU A 159 -7.74 -0.24 -2.09
N LEU A 160 -7.26 -0.63 -3.28
CA LEU A 160 -7.01 -2.04 -3.60
C LEU A 160 -6.10 -2.70 -2.56
N ASN A 161 -4.99 -2.04 -2.24
CA ASN A 161 -4.02 -2.56 -1.26
C ASN A 161 -4.65 -2.68 0.15
N ARG A 162 -5.35 -1.66 0.61
CA ARG A 162 -5.98 -1.64 1.95
C ARG A 162 -7.17 -2.58 2.06
N GLY A 163 -7.92 -2.79 0.97
CA GLY A 163 -8.98 -3.78 0.90
C GLY A 163 -8.51 -5.19 1.21
N MET A 164 -7.27 -5.55 0.86
CA MET A 164 -6.70 -6.85 1.23
C MET A 164 -6.47 -6.98 2.74
N GLY A 165 -6.09 -5.93 3.43
CA GLY A 165 -6.02 -5.92 4.90
C GLY A 165 -7.38 -6.21 5.54
N LEU A 166 -8.46 -5.62 5.01
CA LEU A 166 -9.83 -5.90 5.46
C LEU A 166 -10.28 -7.33 5.12
N TYR A 167 -9.92 -7.84 3.93
CA TYR A 167 -10.19 -9.23 3.55
C TYR A 167 -9.54 -10.22 4.53
N PHE A 168 -8.26 -10.05 4.85
CA PHE A 168 -7.57 -10.91 5.81
C PHE A 168 -8.13 -10.72 7.23
N SER A 169 -8.52 -9.52 7.63
CA SER A 169 -9.18 -9.25 8.91
C SER A 169 -10.49 -10.05 9.05
N ARG A 170 -11.33 -10.04 8.00
CA ARG A 170 -12.56 -10.84 7.94
C ARG A 170 -12.26 -12.34 8.03
N LYS A 171 -11.22 -12.80 7.33
CA LYS A 171 -10.78 -14.21 7.38
C LYS A 171 -10.31 -14.60 8.77
N TYR A 172 -9.51 -13.78 9.43
CA TYR A 172 -9.01 -14.07 10.79
C TYR A 172 -10.11 -14.08 11.84
N LEU A 173 -11.10 -13.18 11.75
CA LEU A 173 -12.27 -13.19 12.61
C LEU A 173 -13.16 -14.43 12.43
N SER A 174 -13.07 -15.13 11.31
CA SER A 174 -13.81 -16.37 11.08
C SER A 174 -13.10 -17.62 11.58
N LEU A 175 -11.90 -17.51 12.14
CA LEU A 175 -11.18 -18.63 12.75
C LEU A 175 -11.81 -19.01 14.08
N GLU A 176 -11.63 -20.26 14.49
CA GLU A 176 -12.06 -20.76 15.80
C GLU A 176 -11.42 -20.00 16.98
N LYS A 177 -10.18 -19.50 16.76
CA LYS A 177 -9.41 -18.72 17.73
C LYS A 177 -8.87 -17.45 17.06
N PRO A 178 -9.65 -16.36 17.03
CA PRO A 178 -9.25 -15.09 16.42
C PRO A 178 -8.29 -14.25 17.29
N GLU A 179 -8.17 -14.55 18.62
CA GLU A 179 -7.44 -13.73 19.58
C GLU A 179 -6.01 -13.39 19.17
N PRO A 180 -5.18 -14.29 18.59
CA PRO A 180 -3.83 -13.95 18.14
C PRO A 180 -3.79 -12.91 17.03
N HIS A 181 -4.92 -12.64 16.38
CA HIS A 181 -5.01 -11.75 15.23
C HIS A 181 -5.70 -10.40 15.51
N LEU A 182 -6.13 -10.14 16.75
CA LEU A 182 -6.89 -8.93 17.09
C LEU A 182 -6.11 -7.65 16.79
N ASP A 183 -4.80 -7.63 17.07
CA ASP A 183 -3.95 -6.47 16.70
C ASP A 183 -3.91 -6.26 15.18
N PHE A 184 -3.75 -7.32 14.40
CA PHE A 184 -3.80 -7.21 12.94
C PHE A 184 -5.13 -6.63 12.45
N ILE A 185 -6.25 -7.09 13.01
CA ILE A 185 -7.60 -6.66 12.65
C ILE A 185 -7.79 -5.18 13.00
N ASN A 186 -7.49 -4.80 14.26
CA ASN A 186 -7.58 -3.42 14.70
C ASN A 186 -6.74 -2.48 13.83
N ARG A 187 -5.48 -2.85 13.58
CA ARG A 187 -4.56 -2.09 12.72
C ARG A 187 -5.12 -1.90 11.30
N ASN A 188 -5.73 -2.92 10.70
CA ASN A 188 -6.26 -2.81 9.34
C ASN A 188 -7.57 -2.01 9.27
N ILE A 189 -8.40 -2.01 10.29
CA ILE A 189 -9.54 -1.09 10.41
C ILE A 189 -9.04 0.36 10.39
N HIS A 190 -8.07 0.72 11.22
CA HIS A 190 -7.50 2.06 11.26
C HIS A 190 -6.79 2.44 9.95
N LYS A 191 -6.01 1.51 9.36
CA LYS A 191 -5.36 1.70 8.06
C LYS A 191 -6.37 1.90 6.92
N ALA A 192 -7.58 1.31 7.01
CA ALA A 192 -8.63 1.53 6.04
C ALA A 192 -9.18 2.97 6.09
N TYR A 193 -9.49 3.51 7.29
CA TYR A 193 -9.91 4.90 7.42
C TYR A 193 -8.83 5.90 7.01
N GLN A 194 -7.55 5.61 7.28
CA GLN A 194 -6.44 6.40 6.73
C GLN A 194 -6.46 6.41 5.19
N ALA A 195 -6.59 5.24 4.57
CA ALA A 195 -6.58 5.11 3.12
C ALA A 195 -7.81 5.76 2.47
N MET A 196 -8.98 5.67 3.11
CA MET A 196 -10.18 6.36 2.66
C MET A 196 -9.99 7.89 2.69
N THR A 197 -9.41 8.42 3.76
CA THR A 197 -9.03 9.83 3.87
C THR A 197 -8.05 10.24 2.78
N GLU A 198 -6.99 9.46 2.59
CA GLU A 198 -5.96 9.68 1.58
C GLU A 198 -6.55 9.64 0.17
N ALA A 199 -7.46 8.69 -0.12
CA ALA A 199 -8.12 8.56 -1.40
C ALA A 199 -9.01 9.77 -1.75
N ILE A 200 -9.78 10.29 -0.79
CA ILE A 200 -10.56 11.53 -0.97
C ILE A 200 -9.62 12.69 -1.29
N LEU A 201 -8.55 12.86 -0.51
CA LEU A 201 -7.62 13.97 -0.73
C LEU A 201 -6.86 13.88 -2.06
N ILE A 202 -6.57 12.68 -2.56
CA ILE A 202 -5.99 12.47 -3.89
C ILE A 202 -6.99 12.90 -4.98
N VAL A 203 -8.24 12.44 -4.90
CA VAL A 203 -9.29 12.78 -5.88
C VAL A 203 -9.58 14.28 -5.91
N GLU A 204 -9.54 14.93 -4.76
CA GLU A 204 -9.75 16.39 -4.64
C GLU A 204 -8.48 17.21 -4.94
N GLY A 205 -7.35 16.56 -5.30
CA GLY A 205 -6.08 17.24 -5.58
C GLY A 205 -5.48 17.97 -4.36
N GLN A 206 -5.81 17.50 -3.16
CA GLN A 206 -5.40 18.11 -1.88
C GLN A 206 -4.53 17.19 -1.02
N TYR A 207 -4.04 16.08 -1.59
CA TYR A 207 -3.22 15.14 -0.85
C TYR A 207 -1.95 15.80 -0.30
N HIS A 208 -1.58 15.44 0.92
CA HIS A 208 -0.35 15.91 1.56
C HIS A 208 0.40 14.74 2.21
N TRP A 209 1.72 14.73 2.11
CA TRP A 209 2.58 13.68 2.65
C TRP A 209 2.54 13.61 4.20
N SER A 210 2.34 14.74 4.90
CA SER A 210 2.24 14.80 6.36
C SER A 210 0.86 14.34 6.84
N VAL A 211 0.85 13.42 7.81
CA VAL A 211 -0.36 12.95 8.50
C VAL A 211 -1.10 14.11 9.15
N LYS A 212 -0.38 15.02 9.80
CA LYS A 212 -0.97 16.19 10.46
C LYS A 212 -1.70 17.09 9.47
N GLU A 213 -1.13 17.33 8.30
CA GLU A 213 -1.78 18.14 7.27
C GLU A 213 -2.98 17.41 6.65
N ARG A 214 -2.92 16.09 6.44
CA ARG A 214 -4.08 15.31 5.98
C ARG A 214 -5.26 15.42 6.94
N MET A 215 -5.02 15.35 8.25
CA MET A 215 -6.05 15.56 9.28
C MET A 215 -6.72 16.93 9.16
N ARG A 216 -5.94 17.98 8.89
CA ARG A 216 -6.46 19.33 8.67
C ARG A 216 -7.23 19.44 7.35
N LEU A 217 -6.72 18.82 6.29
CA LEU A 217 -7.27 18.96 4.94
C LEU A 217 -8.55 18.17 4.73
N ILE A 218 -8.77 17.04 5.41
CA ILE A 218 -9.95 16.19 5.20
C ILE A 218 -11.28 16.88 5.55
N SER A 219 -11.25 17.92 6.35
CA SER A 219 -12.45 18.72 6.69
C SER A 219 -12.86 19.71 5.59
N ILE A 220 -12.07 19.87 4.53
CA ILE A 220 -12.33 20.83 3.44
C ILE A 220 -13.29 20.23 2.38
N PRO A 221 -13.08 18.98 1.87
CA PRO A 221 -13.98 18.38 0.92
C PRO A 221 -15.39 18.15 1.48
N ASP A 222 -16.37 18.17 0.62
CA ASP A 222 -17.72 17.71 0.93
C ASP A 222 -17.73 16.19 1.01
N ILE A 223 -17.60 15.66 2.22
CA ILE A 223 -17.54 14.21 2.49
C ILE A 223 -18.82 13.49 2.04
N GLY A 224 -19.97 14.17 2.07
CA GLY A 224 -21.25 13.62 1.63
C GLY A 224 -21.28 13.19 0.16
N LYS A 225 -20.34 13.63 -0.66
CA LYS A 225 -20.14 13.14 -2.04
C LYS A 225 -19.57 11.73 -2.09
N TYR A 226 -18.89 11.30 -1.04
CA TYR A 226 -18.12 10.05 -0.99
C TYR A 226 -18.73 9.02 -0.07
N LEU A 227 -19.31 9.46 1.06
CA LEU A 227 -19.73 8.62 2.16
C LEU A 227 -20.98 9.17 2.83
N SER A 228 -21.89 8.28 3.18
CA SER A 228 -23.12 8.61 3.93
C SER A 228 -22.93 8.55 5.45
N ASN A 229 -21.84 7.95 5.94
CA ASN A 229 -21.57 7.79 7.38
C ASN A 229 -21.24 9.13 8.03
N PRO A 230 -22.08 9.67 8.94
CA PRO A 230 -21.83 10.96 9.60
C PRO A 230 -20.64 10.93 10.57
N ALA A 231 -20.23 9.74 11.05
CA ALA A 231 -19.09 9.57 11.95
C ALA A 231 -17.75 9.44 11.20
N PHE A 232 -17.74 9.54 9.86
CA PHE A 232 -16.52 9.28 9.09
C PHE A 232 -15.35 10.16 9.51
N LEU A 233 -15.55 11.45 9.75
CA LEU A 233 -14.45 12.36 10.12
C LEU A 233 -13.81 11.97 11.46
N ASP A 234 -14.60 11.53 12.43
CA ASP A 234 -14.09 11.06 13.73
C ASP A 234 -13.31 9.75 13.57
N LEU A 235 -13.78 8.84 12.71
CA LEU A 235 -13.11 7.58 12.40
C LEU A 235 -11.81 7.81 11.59
N ALA A 236 -11.82 8.77 10.68
CA ALA A 236 -10.64 9.21 9.94
C ALA A 236 -9.58 9.80 10.89
N GLN A 237 -10.01 10.65 11.83
CA GLN A 237 -9.14 11.20 12.87
C GLN A 237 -8.54 10.07 13.71
N ALA A 238 -9.37 9.14 14.21
CA ALA A 238 -8.91 7.99 14.98
C ALA A 238 -7.90 7.13 14.21
N GLY A 239 -8.11 6.93 12.90
CA GLY A 239 -7.17 6.24 12.02
C GLY A 239 -5.81 6.95 11.92
N MET A 240 -5.82 8.27 11.78
CA MET A 240 -4.59 9.06 11.72
C MET A 240 -3.87 9.11 13.07
N ASP A 241 -4.60 9.22 14.17
CA ASP A 241 -4.03 9.17 15.52
C ASP A 241 -3.39 7.81 15.79
N PHE A 242 -4.05 6.71 15.40
CA PHE A 242 -3.52 5.36 15.51
C PHE A 242 -2.20 5.19 14.76
N LYS A 243 -2.01 5.83 13.62
CA LYS A 243 -0.75 5.78 12.88
C LYS A 243 0.42 6.30 13.71
N LEU A 244 0.20 7.34 14.50
CA LEU A 244 1.23 8.02 15.30
C LEU A 244 1.34 7.45 16.72
N LYS A 245 0.20 6.98 17.28
CA LYS A 245 0.06 6.43 18.61
C LYS A 245 -0.71 5.10 18.55
N PRO A 246 -0.13 4.05 17.95
CA PRO A 246 -0.77 2.75 17.91
C PRO A 246 -0.98 2.20 19.31
N TYR A 247 -1.99 1.38 19.45
CA TYR A 247 -2.31 0.67 20.70
C TYR A 247 -2.80 -0.74 20.39
N LEU A 248 -2.60 -1.66 21.34
CA LEU A 248 -3.15 -3.01 21.27
C LEU A 248 -4.64 -2.94 21.61
N PRO A 249 -5.51 -3.64 20.86
CA PRO A 249 -6.94 -3.60 21.12
C PRO A 249 -7.28 -4.26 22.46
N THR A 250 -8.24 -3.68 23.15
CA THR A 250 -8.87 -4.25 24.35
C THR A 250 -10.25 -4.81 24.04
N GLU A 251 -10.73 -4.59 22.82
CA GLU A 251 -12.03 -5.05 22.34
C GLU A 251 -12.05 -6.58 22.16
N SER A 252 -13.22 -7.16 22.37
CA SER A 252 -13.52 -8.55 22.07
C SER A 252 -13.54 -8.82 20.55
N PRO A 253 -13.42 -10.07 20.11
CA PRO A 253 -13.60 -10.44 18.72
C PRO A 253 -14.93 -9.97 18.13
N GLU A 254 -16.01 -10.00 18.91
CA GLU A 254 -17.36 -9.57 18.50
C GLU A 254 -17.41 -8.06 18.25
N GLU A 255 -16.86 -7.25 19.14
CA GLU A 255 -16.78 -5.79 18.98
C GLU A 255 -15.94 -5.42 17.75
N LEU A 256 -14.80 -6.08 17.53
CA LEU A 256 -13.96 -5.87 16.34
C LEU A 256 -14.67 -6.32 15.06
N LYS A 257 -15.52 -7.35 15.13
CA LYS A 257 -16.33 -7.81 14.00
C LYS A 257 -17.39 -6.77 13.61
N GLU A 258 -18.03 -6.12 14.57
CA GLU A 258 -19.00 -5.04 14.34
C GLU A 258 -18.29 -3.84 13.69
N ARG A 259 -17.15 -3.43 14.26
CA ARG A 259 -16.34 -2.34 13.68
C ARG A 259 -15.88 -2.66 12.26
N LEU A 260 -15.39 -3.87 12.01
CA LEU A 260 -14.97 -4.29 10.67
C LEU A 260 -16.14 -4.28 9.69
N SER A 261 -17.34 -4.71 10.12
CA SER A 261 -18.54 -4.72 9.28
C SER A 261 -18.93 -3.29 8.85
N GLN A 262 -18.90 -2.33 9.79
CA GLN A 262 -19.13 -0.92 9.44
C GLN A 262 -18.04 -0.37 8.53
N THR A 263 -16.77 -0.71 8.81
CA THR A 263 -15.64 -0.30 7.96
C THR A 263 -15.79 -0.81 6.53
N LEU A 264 -16.29 -2.03 6.33
CA LEU A 264 -16.50 -2.59 5.00
C LEU A 264 -17.62 -1.86 4.25
N ILE A 265 -18.70 -1.43 4.93
CA ILE A 265 -19.77 -0.63 4.34
C ILE A 265 -19.22 0.73 3.87
N ASP A 266 -18.52 1.44 4.73
CA ASP A 266 -17.91 2.74 4.41
C ASP A 266 -16.90 2.60 3.26
N PHE A 267 -16.12 1.53 3.30
CA PHE A 267 -15.09 1.27 2.30
C PHE A 267 -15.68 0.94 0.92
N GLU A 268 -16.77 0.19 0.86
CA GLU A 268 -17.49 -0.10 -0.37
C GLU A 268 -18.06 1.17 -1.00
N GLU A 269 -18.75 1.99 -0.20
CA GLU A 269 -19.34 3.25 -0.65
C GLU A 269 -18.26 4.17 -1.24
N LEU A 270 -17.16 4.36 -0.50
CA LEU A 270 -16.04 5.16 -0.97
C LEU A 270 -15.37 4.57 -2.21
N TYR A 271 -15.17 3.26 -2.25
CA TYR A 271 -14.53 2.59 -3.38
C TYR A 271 -15.26 2.92 -4.70
N TYR A 272 -16.59 2.81 -4.71
CA TYR A 272 -17.37 3.17 -5.90
C TYR A 272 -17.39 4.67 -6.17
N ALA A 273 -17.41 5.51 -5.14
CA ALA A 273 -17.36 6.97 -5.30
C ALA A 273 -16.03 7.43 -5.92
N VAL A 274 -14.90 6.85 -5.49
CA VAL A 274 -13.57 7.16 -6.06
C VAL A 274 -13.47 6.69 -7.51
N TRP A 275 -14.00 5.52 -7.85
CA TRP A 275 -14.07 5.06 -9.24
C TRP A 275 -15.02 5.93 -10.09
N ALA A 276 -16.13 6.39 -9.52
CA ALA A 276 -17.05 7.31 -10.20
C ALA A 276 -16.33 8.62 -10.54
N ALA A 277 -15.59 9.18 -9.58
CA ALA A 277 -14.76 10.38 -9.81
C ALA A 277 -13.69 10.13 -10.88
N PHE A 278 -12.98 9.00 -10.82
CA PHE A 278 -11.98 8.62 -11.84
C PHE A 278 -12.59 8.52 -13.24
N PHE A 279 -13.79 7.96 -13.40
CA PHE A 279 -14.47 7.85 -14.69
C PHE A 279 -15.26 9.10 -15.09
N GLY A 280 -15.34 10.11 -14.23
CA GLY A 280 -16.12 11.34 -14.49
C GLY A 280 -17.63 11.11 -14.55
N VAL A 281 -18.16 10.17 -13.76
CA VAL A 281 -19.61 9.85 -13.69
C VAL A 281 -20.14 10.14 -12.29
N SER A 282 -21.44 10.48 -12.19
CA SER A 282 -22.07 10.85 -10.92
C SER A 282 -22.44 9.66 -10.04
N ASN A 283 -22.76 8.52 -10.64
CA ASN A 283 -23.16 7.29 -9.94
C ASN A 283 -22.55 6.06 -10.60
N LEU A 284 -22.15 5.11 -9.79
CA LEU A 284 -21.52 3.89 -10.25
C LEU A 284 -22.14 2.67 -9.53
N ASN A 285 -22.86 1.85 -10.28
CA ASN A 285 -23.27 0.52 -9.85
C ASN A 285 -22.33 -0.55 -10.42
N LEU A 286 -22.46 -1.79 -9.95
CA LEU A 286 -21.58 -2.91 -10.33
C LEU A 286 -21.49 -3.11 -11.85
N ASP A 287 -22.62 -3.09 -12.58
CA ASP A 287 -22.64 -3.32 -14.02
C ASP A 287 -21.96 -2.17 -14.78
N THR A 288 -22.24 -0.93 -14.38
CA THR A 288 -21.61 0.26 -14.96
C THR A 288 -20.11 0.27 -14.63
N TYR A 289 -19.75 -0.10 -13.40
CA TYR A 289 -18.35 -0.26 -12.99
C TYR A 289 -17.59 -1.22 -13.89
N HIS A 290 -18.06 -2.45 -14.08
CA HIS A 290 -17.39 -3.43 -14.91
C HIS A 290 -17.31 -3.00 -16.38
N ARG A 291 -18.35 -2.35 -16.92
CA ARG A 291 -18.35 -1.82 -18.27
C ARG A 291 -17.33 -0.70 -18.46
N LEU A 292 -17.22 0.25 -17.51
CA LEU A 292 -16.24 1.32 -17.54
C LEU A 292 -14.81 0.80 -17.29
N LEU A 293 -14.66 -0.15 -16.36
CA LEU A 293 -13.39 -0.81 -16.11
C LEU A 293 -12.87 -1.55 -17.35
N ALA A 294 -13.77 -2.07 -18.21
CA ALA A 294 -13.37 -2.67 -19.47
C ALA A 294 -12.66 -1.66 -20.42
N SER A 295 -12.96 -0.37 -20.32
CA SER A 295 -12.28 0.69 -21.06
C SER A 295 -11.02 1.24 -20.35
N TYR A 296 -10.80 0.86 -19.09
CA TYR A 296 -9.63 1.32 -18.31
C TYR A 296 -8.32 0.88 -18.96
N LYS A 297 -7.39 1.82 -19.06
CA LYS A 297 -6.03 1.58 -19.52
C LYS A 297 -5.08 2.15 -18.45
N ASP A 298 -4.11 1.38 -18.02
CA ASP A 298 -2.98 1.93 -17.28
C ASP A 298 -2.25 2.95 -18.16
N SER A 299 -1.70 3.99 -17.56
CA SER A 299 -1.18 5.19 -18.22
C SER A 299 -0.03 4.96 -19.21
N GLU A 300 0.59 3.80 -19.25
CA GLU A 300 1.68 3.47 -20.16
C GLU A 300 1.19 2.72 -21.41
N ASN A 301 0.79 3.45 -22.45
CA ASN A 301 0.39 2.89 -23.75
C ASN A 301 1.56 2.76 -24.75
N SER A 302 2.81 2.60 -24.30
CA SER A 302 3.91 2.32 -25.22
C SER A 302 3.79 0.90 -25.80
N LEU A 303 4.24 0.66 -27.02
CA LEU A 303 4.27 -0.68 -27.62
C LEU A 303 5.04 -1.67 -26.73
N MET A 304 6.08 -1.20 -26.04
CA MET A 304 6.85 -2.02 -25.10
C MET A 304 6.03 -2.40 -23.87
N SER A 305 5.25 -1.47 -23.31
CA SER A 305 4.36 -1.74 -22.18
C SER A 305 3.25 -2.70 -22.56
N LEU A 306 2.66 -2.56 -23.73
CA LEU A 306 1.64 -3.48 -24.25
C LEU A 306 2.20 -4.90 -24.45
N ALA A 307 3.40 -5.02 -25.02
CA ALA A 307 4.07 -6.33 -25.20
C ALA A 307 4.43 -6.97 -23.84
N LYS A 308 4.92 -6.18 -22.88
CA LYS A 308 5.18 -6.62 -21.51
C LYS A 308 3.90 -7.12 -20.84
N ASN A 309 2.81 -6.34 -20.91
CA ASN A 309 1.52 -6.72 -20.33
C ASN A 309 0.98 -8.01 -20.94
N PHE A 310 1.08 -8.14 -22.27
CA PHE A 310 0.71 -9.37 -22.98
C PHE A 310 1.50 -10.59 -22.45
N ALA A 311 2.81 -10.48 -22.34
CA ALA A 311 3.67 -11.57 -21.85
C ALA A 311 3.34 -11.93 -20.39
N LEU A 312 3.06 -10.93 -19.52
CA LEU A 312 2.66 -11.13 -18.13
C LEU A 312 1.33 -11.88 -18.05
N ASN A 313 0.33 -11.44 -18.81
CA ASN A 313 -0.98 -12.10 -18.83
C ASN A 313 -0.87 -13.52 -19.42
N LEU A 314 -0.15 -13.71 -20.51
CA LEU A 314 0.06 -15.05 -21.09
C LEU A 314 0.70 -16.02 -20.08
N ARG A 315 1.69 -15.57 -19.34
CA ARG A 315 2.35 -16.36 -18.29
C ARG A 315 1.38 -16.77 -17.18
N ASP A 316 0.51 -15.86 -16.74
CA ASP A 316 -0.27 -16.07 -15.53
C ASP A 316 -1.64 -16.70 -15.78
N ILE A 317 -2.23 -16.49 -16.96
CA ILE A 317 -3.58 -17.02 -17.28
C ILE A 317 -3.59 -17.94 -18.49
N GLY A 318 -2.44 -18.10 -19.17
CA GLY A 318 -2.38 -18.88 -20.41
C GLY A 318 -3.17 -18.23 -21.55
N LEU A 319 -3.40 -18.99 -22.62
CA LEU A 319 -4.30 -18.60 -23.69
C LEU A 319 -5.73 -18.97 -23.27
N SER A 320 -6.50 -17.98 -22.87
CA SER A 320 -7.94 -18.09 -22.61
C SER A 320 -8.70 -17.42 -23.76
N PRO A 321 -9.92 -17.87 -24.11
CA PRO A 321 -10.75 -17.25 -25.15
C PRO A 321 -11.33 -15.88 -24.71
N GLY A 322 -10.49 -15.01 -24.17
CA GLY A 322 -10.80 -13.62 -23.87
C GLY A 322 -10.50 -12.68 -25.03
N SER A 323 -10.94 -11.43 -24.94
CA SER A 323 -10.59 -10.43 -25.95
C SER A 323 -9.10 -10.07 -25.86
N LEU A 324 -8.43 -9.85 -27.00
CA LEU A 324 -7.04 -9.39 -27.05
C LEU A 324 -6.80 -8.16 -26.15
N ASN A 325 -7.82 -7.31 -25.99
CA ASN A 325 -7.80 -6.15 -25.13
C ASN A 325 -7.50 -6.48 -23.64
N GLU A 326 -7.87 -7.65 -23.14
CA GLU A 326 -7.59 -8.06 -21.76
C GLU A 326 -6.13 -8.44 -21.56
N TYR A 327 -5.48 -8.96 -22.59
CA TYR A 327 -4.07 -9.36 -22.54
C TYR A 327 -3.10 -8.17 -22.57
N ILE A 328 -3.50 -7.05 -23.17
CA ILE A 328 -2.65 -5.86 -23.24
C ILE A 328 -2.78 -4.92 -22.04
N LYS A 329 -3.77 -5.16 -21.17
CA LYS A 329 -3.90 -4.42 -19.90
C LYS A 329 -2.89 -4.93 -18.87
N TYR A 330 -2.44 -4.04 -17.97
CA TYR A 330 -1.63 -4.48 -16.84
C TYR A 330 -2.45 -5.43 -15.94
N PRO A 331 -1.88 -6.55 -15.46
CA PRO A 331 -2.66 -7.59 -14.74
C PRO A 331 -3.45 -7.13 -13.52
N ARG A 332 -3.10 -5.97 -12.90
CA ARG A 332 -3.87 -5.36 -11.79
C ARG A 332 -5.33 -5.08 -12.16
N TYR A 333 -5.65 -4.89 -13.43
CA TYR A 333 -7.03 -4.81 -13.93
C TYR A 333 -7.92 -5.94 -13.41
N ARG A 334 -7.38 -7.17 -13.33
CA ARG A 334 -8.09 -8.36 -12.85
C ARG A 334 -8.44 -8.26 -11.38
N LEU A 335 -7.54 -7.64 -10.61
CA LEU A 335 -7.74 -7.39 -9.18
C LEU A 335 -8.87 -6.36 -8.97
N PHE A 336 -8.87 -5.28 -9.74
CA PHE A 336 -9.97 -4.31 -9.69
C PHE A 336 -11.29 -4.97 -10.06
N TYR A 337 -11.33 -5.79 -11.11
CA TYR A 337 -12.55 -6.47 -11.55
C TYR A 337 -13.15 -7.38 -10.46
N ALA A 338 -12.31 -8.12 -9.76
CA ALA A 338 -12.75 -9.14 -8.82
C ALA A 338 -12.85 -8.65 -7.36
N LEU A 339 -12.30 -7.45 -7.01
CA LEU A 339 -12.33 -6.93 -5.64
C LEU A 339 -13.75 -6.82 -5.07
N PRO A 340 -14.77 -6.31 -5.80
CA PRO A 340 -16.12 -6.23 -5.27
C PRO A 340 -16.70 -7.58 -4.83
N TRP A 341 -16.44 -8.64 -5.59
CA TRP A 341 -16.82 -9.99 -5.19
C TRP A 341 -16.08 -10.46 -3.96
N LEU A 342 -14.76 -10.24 -3.90
CA LEU A 342 -13.93 -10.72 -2.81
C LEU A 342 -14.23 -10.04 -1.49
N LEU A 343 -14.46 -8.72 -1.52
CA LEU A 343 -14.48 -7.88 -0.33
C LEU A 343 -15.90 -7.47 0.08
N PHE A 344 -16.79 -7.21 -0.89
CA PHE A 344 -18.13 -6.69 -0.64
C PHE A 344 -19.24 -7.71 -0.92
N ASP A 345 -18.84 -8.97 -1.19
CA ASP A 345 -19.78 -10.06 -1.54
C ASP A 345 -20.71 -9.70 -2.71
N ALA A 346 -20.19 -8.84 -3.64
CA ALA A 346 -20.95 -8.43 -4.82
C ALA A 346 -21.38 -9.64 -5.66
N PRO A 347 -22.58 -9.65 -6.25
CA PRO A 347 -23.17 -10.82 -6.92
C PRO A 347 -22.56 -11.06 -8.32
N ILE A 348 -21.27 -11.35 -8.37
CA ILE A 348 -20.56 -11.72 -9.60
C ILE A 348 -20.50 -13.25 -9.67
N SER A 349 -20.95 -13.82 -10.78
CA SER A 349 -20.92 -15.29 -10.93
C SER A 349 -19.48 -15.83 -10.98
N LEU A 350 -19.25 -16.97 -10.34
CA LEU A 350 -17.92 -17.62 -10.34
C LEU A 350 -17.47 -17.99 -11.75
N SER A 351 -18.43 -18.29 -12.66
CA SER A 351 -18.14 -18.57 -14.06
C SER A 351 -17.59 -17.36 -14.83
N ASN A 352 -17.95 -16.13 -14.41
CA ASN A 352 -17.39 -14.90 -14.98
C ASN A 352 -16.04 -14.56 -14.36
N LEU A 353 -15.83 -14.86 -13.07
CA LEU A 353 -14.57 -14.57 -12.35
C LEU A 353 -13.45 -15.53 -12.75
N ALA A 354 -13.77 -16.82 -12.96
CA ALA A 354 -12.76 -17.83 -13.23
C ALA A 354 -11.83 -17.47 -14.41
N PRO A 355 -12.33 -17.13 -15.61
CA PRO A 355 -11.47 -16.73 -16.72
C PRO A 355 -10.72 -15.43 -16.47
N ILE A 356 -11.33 -14.46 -15.76
CA ILE A 356 -10.67 -13.19 -15.40
C ILE A 356 -9.45 -13.46 -14.52
N LEU A 357 -9.55 -14.36 -13.56
CA LEU A 357 -8.46 -14.74 -12.67
C LEU A 357 -7.54 -15.82 -13.25
N GLY A 358 -7.81 -16.34 -14.46
CA GLY A 358 -6.99 -17.34 -15.13
C GLY A 358 -7.20 -18.74 -14.57
N LEU A 359 -8.43 -19.06 -14.19
CA LEU A 359 -8.83 -20.41 -13.79
C LEU A 359 -9.84 -20.99 -14.80
N ALA A 360 -9.97 -22.31 -14.80
CA ALA A 360 -10.94 -23.00 -15.65
C ALA A 360 -12.38 -22.68 -15.19
N HIS A 361 -13.32 -22.77 -16.14
CA HIS A 361 -14.76 -22.72 -15.82
C HIS A 361 -15.10 -23.83 -14.82
N GLY A 362 -15.83 -23.49 -13.76
CA GLY A 362 -16.19 -24.42 -12.69
C GLY A 362 -15.24 -24.41 -11.49
N ALA A 363 -14.25 -23.53 -11.46
CA ALA A 363 -13.47 -23.29 -10.26
C ALA A 363 -14.36 -22.84 -9.09
N ASP A 364 -14.12 -23.39 -7.90
CA ASP A 364 -14.86 -23.03 -6.69
C ASP A 364 -14.41 -21.67 -6.11
N ALA A 365 -15.19 -21.15 -5.20
CA ALA A 365 -14.95 -19.84 -4.59
C ALA A 365 -13.63 -19.78 -3.83
N GLU A 366 -13.18 -20.88 -3.19
CA GLU A 366 -11.92 -20.88 -2.44
C GLU A 366 -10.71 -20.84 -3.38
N SER A 367 -10.74 -21.60 -4.47
CA SER A 367 -9.73 -21.55 -5.53
C SER A 367 -9.61 -20.14 -6.13
N LEU A 368 -10.74 -19.46 -6.35
CA LEU A 368 -10.76 -18.07 -6.84
C LEU A 368 -10.15 -17.09 -5.82
N ARG A 369 -10.44 -17.24 -4.52
CA ARG A 369 -9.85 -16.41 -3.47
C ARG A 369 -8.33 -16.60 -3.38
N GLN A 370 -7.87 -17.82 -3.38
CA GLN A 370 -6.43 -18.14 -3.36
C GLN A 370 -5.71 -17.58 -4.58
N ARG A 371 -6.34 -17.69 -5.74
CA ARG A 371 -5.80 -17.14 -6.99
C ARG A 371 -5.74 -15.63 -6.97
N TYR A 372 -6.79 -14.97 -6.46
CA TYR A 372 -6.81 -13.52 -6.27
C TYR A 372 -5.63 -13.07 -5.41
N VAL A 373 -5.43 -13.69 -4.23
CA VAL A 373 -4.33 -13.38 -3.32
C VAL A 373 -2.97 -13.54 -4.01
N SER A 374 -2.76 -14.63 -4.76
CA SER A 374 -1.53 -14.86 -5.51
C SER A 374 -1.26 -13.77 -6.57
N LEU A 375 -2.29 -13.32 -7.28
CA LEU A 375 -2.17 -12.22 -8.25
C LEU A 375 -1.93 -10.87 -7.55
N TRP A 376 -2.59 -10.63 -6.41
CA TRP A 376 -2.38 -9.41 -5.62
C TRP A 376 -0.93 -9.30 -5.13
N GLN A 377 -0.37 -10.36 -4.56
CA GLN A 377 1.04 -10.40 -4.12
C GLN A 377 2.04 -10.08 -5.25
N ARG A 378 1.63 -10.29 -6.49
CA ARG A 378 2.51 -10.09 -7.66
C ARG A 378 2.33 -8.74 -8.34
N TYR A 379 1.13 -8.17 -8.31
CA TYR A 379 0.74 -7.06 -9.17
C TYR A 379 0.18 -5.83 -8.44
N ASN A 380 0.09 -5.89 -7.11
CA ASN A 380 -0.34 -4.74 -6.35
C ASN A 380 0.76 -3.67 -6.24
#